data_e6fa144501f3e2992cc4197635a64d54
#
_entry.id   e6fa144501f3e2992cc4197635a64d54
#
_cell.length_a   1.000
_cell.length_b   1.000
_cell.length_c   1.000
_cell.angle_alpha   90.00
_cell.angle_beta   90.00
_cell.angle_gamma   90.00
#
_symmetry.space_group_name_H-M   'P 1'
#
loop_
_entity.id
_entity.type
_entity.pdbx_description
1 polymer ?
#
loop_
_entity_poly.entity_id
_entity_poly.type
_entity_poly.pdbx_seq_one_letter_code
_entity_poly.pdbx_strand_id
1 'polypeptide(L)'
;MLCDRAIAKALGEGVERFAPGARVGVPWLGGSCGQCWYCRHERENLCDAARYTGYQINGGFAEYTVADATYCFELPPRYEDLQAAPLLCAGLIGYRAYRLVESAERIGLYGFGAAAHILAQVARHRGQQIYAFT
;
A
#
# COMPACT_ATOMS: atom_id res chain seq x y z
N MET A 1 9.99 -8.03 -6.18
CA MET A 1 9.10 -6.83 -6.09
C MET A 1 9.29 -6.25 -4.71
N LEU A 2 9.84 -5.08 -4.60
CA LEU A 2 10.10 -4.40 -3.34
C LEU A 2 9.21 -3.17 -3.30
N CYS A 3 8.21 -3.19 -2.43
CA CYS A 3 7.58 -1.97 -1.96
C CYS A 3 8.54 -1.39 -0.94
N ASP A 4 9.13 -0.24 -1.23
CA ASP A 4 10.29 0.24 -0.49
C ASP A 4 9.94 1.39 0.44
N ARG A 5 10.56 1.35 1.61
CA ARG A 5 10.75 2.55 2.39
C ARG A 5 11.75 3.46 1.70
N ALA A 6 11.42 4.72 1.59
CA ALA A 6 12.31 5.75 1.11
C ALA A 6 12.35 6.94 2.07
N ILE A 7 13.43 7.69 2.03
CA ILE A 7 13.53 9.03 2.61
C ILE A 7 13.41 10.01 1.46
N ALA A 8 12.48 10.96 1.55
CA ALA A 8 12.31 12.01 0.57
C ALA A 8 13.55 12.92 0.55
N LYS A 9 14.49 12.68 -0.36
CA LYS A 9 15.73 13.48 -0.51
C LYS A 9 15.45 14.84 -1.14
N ALA A 10 14.62 14.83 -2.20
CA ALA A 10 14.20 16.04 -2.91
C ALA A 10 12.73 15.89 -3.30
N LEU A 11 12.05 17.01 -3.43
CA LEU A 11 10.66 17.10 -3.85
C LEU A 11 10.59 17.76 -5.22
N GLY A 12 9.72 17.25 -6.08
CA GLY A 12 9.39 17.87 -7.35
C GLY A 12 8.61 19.18 -7.14
N GLU A 13 8.55 19.98 -8.18
CA GLU A 13 7.75 21.21 -8.18
C GLU A 13 6.28 20.92 -7.83
N GLY A 14 5.68 21.72 -6.94
CA GLY A 14 4.29 21.59 -6.51
C GLY A 14 4.01 20.45 -5.53
N VAL A 15 5.01 19.70 -5.08
CA VAL A 15 4.82 18.66 -4.04
C VAL A 15 4.86 19.30 -2.66
N GLU A 16 3.68 19.50 -2.07
CA GLU A 16 3.52 20.09 -0.73
C GLU A 16 3.20 19.06 0.38
N ARG A 17 2.82 17.84 -0.01
CA ARG A 17 2.31 16.83 0.95
C ARG A 17 3.40 16.17 1.79
N PHE A 18 4.66 16.32 1.43
CA PHE A 18 5.81 15.80 2.17
C PHE A 18 6.86 16.87 2.39
N ALA A 19 7.67 16.72 3.44
CA ALA A 19 8.87 17.52 3.67
C ALA A 19 10.14 16.75 3.25
N PRO A 20 11.22 17.43 2.89
CA PRO A 20 12.52 16.77 2.77
C PRO A 20 12.88 16.06 4.08
N GLY A 21 13.34 14.83 4.01
CA GLY A 21 13.60 13.97 5.18
C GLY A 21 12.41 13.14 5.64
N ALA A 22 11.20 13.34 5.08
CA ALA A 22 10.05 12.52 5.42
C ALA A 22 10.27 11.03 5.08
N ARG A 23 9.84 10.14 5.96
CA ARG A 23 9.80 8.70 5.69
C ARG A 23 8.55 8.38 4.89
N VAL A 24 8.74 7.88 3.69
CA VAL A 24 7.64 7.56 2.77
C VAL A 24 7.68 6.09 2.33
N GLY A 25 6.52 5.52 2.13
CA GLY A 25 6.33 4.23 1.52
C GLY A 25 5.97 4.39 0.05
N VAL A 26 6.68 3.67 -0.81
CA VAL A 26 6.41 3.61 -2.25
C VAL A 26 5.74 2.28 -2.56
N PRO A 27 4.43 2.23 -2.85
CA PRO A 27 3.71 0.98 -3.10
C PRO A 27 3.87 0.48 -4.53
N TRP A 28 3.23 -0.65 -4.80
CA TRP A 28 3.14 -1.25 -6.13
C TRP A 28 2.51 -0.32 -7.17
N LEU A 29 1.36 0.29 -6.85
CA LEU A 29 0.73 1.26 -7.74
C LEU A 29 1.53 2.57 -7.71
N GLY A 30 2.19 2.90 -8.80
CA GLY A 30 3.03 4.10 -8.92
C GLY A 30 2.51 5.13 -9.92
N GLY A 31 1.36 4.87 -10.57
CA GLY A 31 0.74 5.83 -11.49
C GLY A 31 -0.54 5.33 -12.12
N SER A 32 -1.41 6.24 -12.54
CA SER A 32 -2.62 5.96 -13.29
C SER A 32 -2.91 7.07 -14.30
N CYS A 33 -3.96 6.94 -15.14
CA CYS A 33 -4.27 7.97 -16.13
C CYS A 33 -4.96 9.22 -15.55
N GLY A 34 -5.49 9.16 -14.35
CA GLY A 34 -6.19 10.26 -13.67
C GLY A 34 -7.56 10.64 -14.25
N GLN A 35 -7.95 10.11 -15.43
CA GLN A 35 -9.13 10.60 -16.15
C GLN A 35 -10.20 9.55 -16.47
N CYS A 36 -9.89 8.25 -16.39
CA CYS A 36 -10.87 7.19 -16.63
C CYS A 36 -11.91 7.14 -15.51
N TRP A 37 -12.96 6.36 -15.72
CA TRP A 37 -14.03 6.21 -14.74
C TRP A 37 -13.47 5.76 -13.37
N TYR A 38 -12.56 4.80 -13.37
CA TYR A 38 -11.94 4.29 -12.14
C TYR A 38 -11.16 5.37 -11.38
N CYS A 39 -10.33 6.15 -12.07
CA CYS A 39 -9.55 7.22 -11.44
C CYS A 39 -10.45 8.33 -10.85
N ARG A 40 -11.54 8.68 -11.55
CA ARG A 40 -12.48 9.69 -11.06
C ARG A 40 -13.34 9.23 -9.87
N HIS A 41 -13.32 7.92 -9.56
CA HIS A 41 -14.08 7.33 -8.46
C HIS A 41 -13.17 6.69 -7.39
N GLU A 42 -11.93 7.17 -7.26
CA GLU A 42 -10.96 6.70 -6.25
C GLU A 42 -10.69 5.19 -6.33
N ARG A 43 -10.61 4.67 -7.56
CA ARG A 43 -10.33 3.27 -7.87
C ARG A 43 -9.17 3.14 -8.85
N GLU A 44 -8.11 3.93 -8.66
CA GLU A 44 -6.95 4.04 -9.54
C GLU A 44 -6.26 2.70 -9.77
N ASN A 45 -6.34 1.81 -8.80
CA ASN A 45 -5.82 0.45 -8.89
C ASN A 45 -6.54 -0.43 -9.92
N LEU A 46 -7.70 0.00 -10.44
CA LEU A 46 -8.45 -0.64 -11.54
C LEU A 46 -8.29 0.11 -12.86
N CYS A 47 -7.46 1.13 -12.92
CA CYS A 47 -7.19 1.88 -14.14
C CYS A 47 -6.50 0.97 -15.18
N ASP A 48 -7.03 0.92 -16.41
CA ASP A 48 -6.43 0.13 -17.51
C ASP A 48 -5.03 0.62 -17.92
N ALA A 49 -4.72 1.90 -17.64
CA ALA A 49 -3.42 2.52 -17.85
C ALA A 49 -2.61 2.66 -16.54
N ALA A 50 -2.89 1.83 -15.53
CA ALA A 50 -2.11 1.81 -14.30
C ALA A 50 -0.66 1.43 -14.58
N ARG A 51 0.27 2.08 -13.89
CA ARG A 51 1.71 1.78 -13.97
C ARG A 51 2.23 1.36 -12.60
N TYR A 52 3.06 0.35 -12.61
CA TYR A 52 3.48 -0.32 -11.39
C TYR A 52 4.97 -0.15 -11.14
N THR A 53 5.31 0.18 -9.91
CA THR A 53 6.67 0.36 -9.41
C THR A 53 7.45 -0.95 -9.48
N GLY A 54 8.63 -0.94 -10.09
CA GLY A 54 9.44 -2.12 -10.31
C GLY A 54 9.01 -2.96 -11.51
N TYR A 55 8.06 -2.46 -12.31
CA TYR A 55 7.60 -3.09 -13.55
C TYR A 55 7.61 -2.11 -14.73
N GLN A 56 6.60 -1.23 -14.88
CA GLN A 56 6.63 -0.17 -15.91
C GLN A 56 7.37 1.08 -15.43
N ILE A 57 7.48 1.28 -14.12
CA ILE A 57 8.24 2.36 -13.49
C ILE A 57 9.42 1.73 -12.76
N ASN A 58 10.57 2.41 -12.75
CA ASN A 58 11.73 1.95 -12.01
C ASN A 58 11.39 1.73 -10.54
N GLY A 59 11.86 0.61 -9.98
CA GLY A 59 11.65 0.25 -8.57
C GLY A 59 12.72 0.81 -7.65
N GLY A 60 12.67 0.41 -6.38
CA GLY A 60 13.57 0.88 -5.35
C GLY A 60 14.74 -0.05 -5.02
N PHE A 61 15.05 -1.05 -5.85
CA PHE A 61 16.29 -1.81 -5.72
C PHE A 61 17.47 -0.98 -6.25
N ALA A 62 17.65 0.20 -5.63
CA ALA A 62 18.63 1.21 -5.98
C ALA A 62 18.86 2.14 -4.77
N GLU A 63 19.95 2.91 -4.79
CA GLU A 63 20.22 3.94 -3.77
C GLU A 63 19.20 5.09 -3.82
N TYR A 64 18.68 5.38 -5.02
CA TYR A 64 17.68 6.42 -5.27
C TYR A 64 16.63 5.93 -6.25
N THR A 65 15.40 6.37 -6.04
CA THR A 65 14.29 6.16 -6.96
C THR A 65 13.46 7.43 -7.08
N VAL A 66 12.71 7.55 -8.16
CA VAL A 66 11.73 8.64 -8.36
C VAL A 66 10.35 8.03 -8.28
N ALA A 67 9.49 8.61 -7.45
CA ALA A 67 8.11 8.17 -7.28
C ALA A 67 7.16 9.35 -7.37
N ASP A 68 5.96 9.11 -7.90
CA ASP A 68 4.89 10.10 -7.89
C ASP A 68 4.37 10.26 -6.45
N ALA A 69 4.45 11.48 -5.93
CA ALA A 69 4.04 11.80 -4.57
C ALA A 69 2.58 11.45 -4.28
N THR A 70 1.71 11.46 -5.29
CA THR A 70 0.29 11.12 -5.16
C THR A 70 0.09 9.69 -4.67
N TYR A 71 0.99 8.77 -5.05
CA TYR A 71 0.92 7.35 -4.69
C TYR A 71 1.80 6.97 -3.50
N CYS A 72 2.58 7.92 -2.96
CA CYS A 72 3.40 7.66 -1.78
C CYS A 72 2.59 7.84 -0.49
N PHE A 73 2.98 7.12 0.56
CA PHE A 73 2.36 7.21 1.89
C PHE A 73 3.40 7.62 2.93
N GLU A 74 3.05 8.56 3.80
CA GLU A 74 3.86 8.85 4.97
C GLU A 74 3.84 7.65 5.93
N LEU A 75 5.01 7.22 6.37
CA LEU A 75 5.14 6.09 7.29
C LEU A 75 5.17 6.59 8.73
N PRO A 76 4.26 6.11 9.59
CA PRO A 76 4.26 6.48 10.99
C PRO A 76 5.59 6.13 11.68
N PRO A 77 6.12 7.00 12.55
CA PRO A 77 7.42 6.80 13.18
C PRO A 77 7.49 5.56 14.08
N ARG A 78 6.36 5.07 14.55
CA ARG A 78 6.23 3.88 15.41
C ARG A 78 6.58 2.56 14.73
N TYR A 79 6.59 2.53 13.38
CA TYR A 79 6.95 1.32 12.64
C TYR A 79 8.41 1.38 12.23
N GLU A 80 9.15 0.33 12.52
CA GLU A 80 10.44 0.10 11.91
C GLU A 80 10.28 -0.26 10.42
N ASP A 81 11.35 -0.16 9.66
CA ASP A 81 11.32 -0.33 8.21
C ASP A 81 10.87 -1.72 7.78
N LEU A 82 11.38 -2.75 8.46
CA LEU A 82 11.02 -4.15 8.21
C LEU A 82 9.54 -4.45 8.55
N GLN A 83 8.95 -3.67 9.44
CA GLN A 83 7.54 -3.78 9.80
C GLN A 83 6.65 -3.01 8.82
N ALA A 84 7.12 -1.86 8.33
CA ALA A 84 6.37 -1.01 7.41
C ALA A 84 6.32 -1.58 5.99
N ALA A 85 7.40 -2.16 5.49
CA ALA A 85 7.48 -2.66 4.11
C ALA A 85 6.36 -3.65 3.72
N PRO A 86 6.01 -4.68 4.53
CA PRO A 86 4.90 -5.57 4.20
C PRO A 86 3.54 -4.88 4.12
N LEU A 87 3.35 -3.76 4.84
CA LEU A 87 2.10 -3.02 4.82
C LEU A 87 1.83 -2.39 3.46
N LEU A 88 2.87 -2.02 2.72
CA LEU A 88 2.77 -1.41 1.39
C LEU A 88 2.38 -2.38 0.26
N CYS A 89 2.32 -3.68 0.55
CA CYS A 89 1.90 -4.71 -0.39
C CYS A 89 0.82 -5.59 0.22
N ALA A 90 1.20 -6.55 1.06
CA ALA A 90 0.29 -7.48 1.71
C ALA A 90 -0.77 -6.77 2.58
N GLY A 91 -0.38 -5.68 3.25
CA GLY A 91 -1.28 -4.84 4.02
C GLY A 91 -2.32 -4.15 3.15
N LEU A 92 -1.91 -3.49 2.07
CA LEU A 92 -2.80 -2.77 1.16
C LEU A 92 -3.81 -3.71 0.50
N ILE A 93 -3.34 -4.80 -0.11
CA ILE A 93 -4.24 -5.74 -0.80
C ILE A 93 -5.17 -6.46 0.18
N GLY A 94 -4.62 -6.86 1.31
CA GLY A 94 -5.39 -7.49 2.37
C GLY A 94 -6.47 -6.55 2.91
N TYR A 95 -6.11 -5.34 3.29
CA TYR A 95 -7.07 -4.36 3.83
C TYR A 95 -8.15 -4.01 2.80
N ARG A 96 -7.80 -3.93 1.52
CA ARG A 96 -8.78 -3.75 0.46
C ARG A 96 -9.81 -4.89 0.41
N ALA A 97 -9.35 -6.14 0.47
CA ALA A 97 -10.25 -7.30 0.53
C ALA A 97 -11.11 -7.29 1.80
N TYR A 98 -10.51 -6.92 2.93
CA TYR A 98 -11.20 -6.79 4.21
C TYR A 98 -12.36 -5.78 4.15
N ARG A 99 -12.17 -4.62 3.47
CA ARG A 99 -13.21 -3.61 3.31
C ARG A 99 -14.51 -4.14 2.69
N LEU A 100 -14.46 -5.24 1.94
CA LEU A 100 -15.63 -5.88 1.33
C LEU A 100 -16.45 -6.68 2.35
N VAL A 101 -15.86 -7.04 3.48
CA VAL A 101 -16.45 -7.89 4.53
C VAL A 101 -16.35 -7.27 5.92
N GLU A 102 -16.04 -5.98 6.03
CA GLU A 102 -15.79 -5.30 7.30
C GLU A 102 -16.99 -5.27 8.27
N SER A 103 -18.20 -5.48 7.77
CA SER A 103 -19.42 -5.58 8.57
C SER A 103 -19.72 -6.99 9.09
N ALA A 104 -18.96 -8.00 8.67
CA ALA A 104 -19.18 -9.38 9.09
C ALA A 104 -18.70 -9.60 10.54
N GLU A 105 -19.45 -10.34 11.33
CA GLU A 105 -19.03 -10.74 12.68
C GLU A 105 -17.97 -11.86 12.65
N ARG A 106 -18.01 -12.69 11.62
CA ARG A 106 -17.15 -13.87 11.44
C ARG A 106 -16.54 -13.88 10.06
N ILE A 107 -15.22 -14.07 9.99
CA ILE A 107 -14.45 -14.05 8.75
C ILE A 107 -13.65 -15.34 8.60
N GLY A 108 -13.79 -15.99 7.46
CA GLY A 108 -12.98 -17.12 7.04
C GLY A 108 -11.78 -16.65 6.19
N LEU A 109 -10.57 -17.07 6.56
CA LEU A 109 -9.34 -16.82 5.81
C LEU A 109 -8.86 -18.14 5.20
N TYR A 110 -8.95 -18.28 3.89
CA TYR A 110 -8.45 -19.43 3.15
C TYR A 110 -7.01 -19.19 2.72
N GLY A 111 -6.09 -19.91 3.36
CA GLY A 111 -4.65 -19.63 3.33
C GLY A 111 -4.25 -18.59 4.39
N PHE A 112 -3.09 -18.79 5.04
CA PHE A 112 -2.64 -17.94 6.14
C PHE A 112 -1.22 -17.38 5.90
N GLY A 113 -1.05 -16.73 4.74
CA GLY A 113 0.18 -16.00 4.36
C GLY A 113 0.21 -14.57 4.89
N ALA A 114 1.14 -13.74 4.38
CA ALA A 114 1.41 -12.39 4.88
C ALA A 114 0.14 -11.49 4.93
N ALA A 115 -0.69 -11.51 3.90
CA ALA A 115 -1.92 -10.71 3.89
C ALA A 115 -2.91 -11.15 4.97
N ALA A 116 -3.13 -12.47 5.11
CA ALA A 116 -4.03 -13.03 6.11
C ALA A 116 -3.54 -12.76 7.54
N HIS A 117 -2.23 -12.84 7.79
CA HIS A 117 -1.64 -12.45 9.07
C HIS A 117 -1.93 -10.99 9.46
N ILE A 118 -1.80 -10.08 8.51
CA ILE A 118 -2.10 -8.66 8.75
C ILE A 118 -3.60 -8.46 8.97
N LEU A 119 -4.43 -9.09 8.13
CA LEU A 119 -5.89 -9.00 8.25
C LEU A 119 -6.41 -9.57 9.57
N ALA A 120 -5.87 -10.68 10.03
CA ALA A 120 -6.25 -11.28 11.29
C ALA A 120 -6.06 -10.30 12.46
N GLN A 121 -4.98 -9.51 12.45
CA GLN A 121 -4.74 -8.48 13.45
C GLN A 121 -5.78 -7.36 13.37
N VAL A 122 -6.10 -6.89 12.16
CA VAL A 122 -7.11 -5.84 11.94
C VAL A 122 -8.49 -6.30 12.38
N ALA A 123 -8.93 -7.47 11.92
CA ALA A 123 -10.24 -8.02 12.23
C ALA A 123 -10.39 -8.31 13.74
N ARG A 124 -9.34 -8.86 14.37
CA ARG A 124 -9.33 -9.06 15.82
C ARG A 124 -9.42 -7.74 16.59
N HIS A 125 -8.72 -6.70 16.15
CA HIS A 125 -8.80 -5.37 16.75
C HIS A 125 -10.21 -4.79 16.66
N ARG A 126 -10.97 -5.16 15.63
CA ARG A 126 -12.37 -4.78 15.45
C ARG A 126 -13.38 -5.71 16.14
N GLY A 127 -12.91 -6.68 16.94
CA GLY A 127 -13.76 -7.60 17.71
C GLY A 127 -14.38 -8.73 16.89
N GLN A 128 -13.92 -8.94 15.64
CA GLN A 128 -14.45 -9.99 14.76
C GLN A 128 -13.82 -11.36 15.07
N GLN A 129 -14.59 -12.41 14.84
CA GLN A 129 -14.12 -13.80 14.96
C GLN A 129 -13.46 -14.22 13.65
N ILE A 130 -12.30 -14.88 13.77
CA ILE A 130 -11.50 -15.27 12.61
C ILE A 130 -11.31 -16.79 12.62
N TYR A 131 -11.54 -17.39 11.46
CA TYR A 131 -11.30 -18.79 11.18
C TYR A 131 -10.27 -18.89 10.06
N ALA A 132 -9.11 -19.49 10.36
CA ALA A 132 -8.05 -19.71 9.38
C ALA A 132 -8.07 -21.17 8.90
N PHE A 133 -8.04 -21.33 7.59
CA PHE A 133 -7.97 -22.63 6.90
C PHE A 133 -6.63 -22.70 6.17
N THR A 134 -5.78 -23.65 6.55
CA THR A 134 -4.42 -23.84 6.00
C THR A 134 -4.26 -25.22 5.40
#